data_044b59d6db3862d4ed754a178291a40c
#
_entry.id   044b59d6db3862d4ed754a178291a40c
#
_cell.length_a   1.000
_cell.length_b   1.000
_cell.length_c   1.000
_cell.angle_alpha   90.00
_cell.angle_beta   90.00
_cell.angle_gamma   90.00
#
_symmetry.space_group_name_H-M   'P 1'
#
loop_
_entity.id
_entity.type
_entity.pdbx_description
1 polymer ?
#
loop_
_entity_poly.entity_id
_entity_poly.type
_entity_poly.pdbx_seq_one_letter_code
_entity_poly.pdbx_strand_id
1 'polypeptide(L)'
;MNEETRERYQRGVLIVSGLVFIFGIALLMRLWPAGFAWTPRQPEYEQMFIGVYATLGIFLLLAARAPATNRSLILFAGWSSIVHGAIMAVQAVRDPTEQTHLVGDVPALLIIGVVLVMVTQPGRQFVVTSRVPLPENPALRTH
;
A
#
# COMPACT_ATOMS: atom_id res chain seq x y z
N MET A 1 13.41 -1.37 -17.04
CA MET A 1 13.70 -0.52 -15.86
C MET A 1 14.72 -1.27 -15.02
N ASN A 2 15.88 -0.66 -14.77
CA ASN A 2 16.97 -1.26 -13.99
C ASN A 2 16.50 -1.48 -12.55
N GLU A 3 17.06 -2.47 -11.86
CA GLU A 3 16.69 -2.76 -10.46
C GLU A 3 16.86 -1.55 -9.55
N GLU A 4 17.95 -0.80 -9.72
CA GLU A 4 18.21 0.43 -8.96
C GLU A 4 17.13 1.52 -9.17
N THR A 5 16.70 1.73 -10.41
CA THR A 5 15.64 2.70 -10.73
C THR A 5 14.30 2.27 -10.12
N ARG A 6 14.01 0.98 -10.15
CA ARG A 6 12.81 0.41 -9.56
C ARG A 6 12.80 0.58 -8.04
N GLU A 7 13.93 0.31 -7.39
CA GLU A 7 14.05 0.47 -5.94
C GLU A 7 13.91 1.94 -5.52
N ARG A 8 14.52 2.87 -6.23
CA ARG A 8 14.36 4.32 -6.00
C ARG A 8 12.91 4.75 -6.15
N TYR A 9 12.23 4.29 -7.21
CA TYR A 9 10.81 4.59 -7.41
C TYR A 9 9.95 4.03 -6.28
N GLN A 10 10.18 2.78 -5.89
CA GLN A 10 9.48 2.13 -4.78
C GLN A 10 9.68 2.89 -3.46
N ARG A 11 10.91 3.28 -3.14
CA ARG A 11 11.21 4.11 -1.96
C ARG A 11 10.48 5.44 -2.01
N GLY A 12 10.49 6.12 -3.15
CA GLY A 12 9.76 7.39 -3.33
C GLY A 12 8.25 7.24 -3.08
N VAL A 13 7.63 6.22 -3.64
CA VAL A 13 6.20 5.91 -3.42
C VAL A 13 5.91 5.66 -1.94
N LEU A 14 6.74 4.87 -1.26
CA LEU A 14 6.56 4.58 0.17
C LEU A 14 6.68 5.82 1.04
N ILE A 15 7.65 6.70 0.75
CA ILE A 15 7.83 7.97 1.48
C ILE A 15 6.61 8.87 1.27
N VAL A 16 6.18 9.07 0.03
CA VAL A 16 5.01 9.92 -0.27
C VAL A 16 3.75 9.36 0.39
N SER A 17 3.47 8.06 0.23
CA SER A 17 2.30 7.43 0.85
C SER A 17 2.36 7.50 2.38
N GLY A 18 3.54 7.30 2.97
CA GLY A 18 3.75 7.42 4.40
C GLY A 18 3.45 8.83 4.93
N LEU A 19 3.94 9.86 4.25
CA LEU A 19 3.68 11.26 4.62
C LEU A 19 2.21 11.63 4.45
N VAL A 20 1.55 11.15 3.39
CA VAL A 20 0.11 11.36 3.18
C VAL A 20 -0.68 10.71 4.31
N PHE A 21 -0.33 9.52 4.76
CA PHE A 21 -1.02 8.84 5.85
C PHE A 21 -0.77 9.51 7.21
N ILE A 22 0.43 10.07 7.45
CA ILE A 22 0.73 10.77 8.72
C ILE A 22 0.04 12.12 8.78
N PHE A 23 0.12 12.91 7.73
CA PHE A 23 -0.27 14.32 7.76
C PHE A 23 -1.45 14.64 6.84
N GLY A 24 -1.51 13.97 5.68
CA GLY A 24 -2.43 14.31 4.59
C GLY A 24 -3.89 14.13 5.01
N ILE A 25 -4.24 13.02 5.64
CA ILE A 25 -5.61 12.72 6.06
C ILE A 25 -6.11 13.79 7.04
N ALA A 26 -5.36 14.06 8.12
CA ALA A 26 -5.75 15.06 9.12
C ALA A 26 -5.83 16.47 8.53
N LEU A 27 -4.95 16.80 7.60
CA LEU A 27 -4.94 18.08 6.92
C LEU A 27 -6.17 18.23 6.00
N LEU A 28 -6.47 17.21 5.19
CA LEU A 28 -7.58 17.21 4.24
C LEU A 28 -8.94 17.20 4.96
N MET A 29 -9.07 16.49 6.08
CA MET A 29 -10.26 16.58 6.95
C MET A 29 -10.52 17.97 7.50
N ARG A 30 -9.48 18.80 7.66
CA ARG A 30 -9.60 20.20 8.08
C ARG A 30 -9.88 21.15 6.93
N LEU A 31 -9.22 20.97 5.79
CA LEU A 31 -9.31 21.87 4.64
C LEU A 31 -10.55 21.60 3.79
N TRP A 32 -10.94 20.33 3.69
CA TRP A 32 -12.10 19.91 2.88
C TRP A 32 -12.91 18.81 3.61
N PRO A 33 -13.61 19.17 4.69
CA PRO A 33 -14.37 18.19 5.50
C PRO A 33 -15.37 17.38 4.70
N ALA A 34 -16.08 17.99 3.76
CA ALA A 34 -17.11 17.30 2.97
C ALA A 34 -16.59 16.11 2.16
N GLY A 35 -15.30 16.11 1.78
CA GLY A 35 -14.68 15.00 1.02
C GLY A 35 -13.92 14.00 1.89
N PHE A 36 -13.78 14.28 3.22
CA PHE A 36 -12.89 13.49 4.10
C PHE A 36 -13.46 13.22 5.49
N ALA A 37 -14.64 13.75 5.85
CA ALA A 37 -15.26 13.54 7.16
C ALA A 37 -16.75 13.25 7.01
N TRP A 38 -17.19 12.15 7.58
CA TRP A 38 -18.58 11.67 7.51
C TRP A 38 -19.54 12.46 8.39
N THR A 39 -20.82 12.45 8.02
CA THR A 39 -21.91 13.15 8.73
C THR A 39 -22.87 12.14 9.38
N PRO A 40 -23.23 12.26 10.68
CA PRO A 40 -22.74 13.27 11.63
C PRO A 40 -21.27 13.01 12.05
N ARG A 41 -20.54 14.09 12.31
CA ARG A 41 -19.16 14.00 12.76
C ARG A 41 -19.04 13.25 14.08
N GLN A 42 -18.05 12.35 14.15
CA GLN A 42 -17.74 11.56 15.35
C GLN A 42 -16.24 11.70 15.69
N PRO A 43 -15.87 12.77 16.43
CA PRO A 43 -14.47 13.13 16.64
C PRO A 43 -13.60 12.02 17.23
N GLU A 44 -14.17 11.18 18.09
CA GLU A 44 -13.45 10.05 18.70
C GLU A 44 -13.06 9.00 17.67
N TYR A 45 -13.96 8.63 16.76
CA TYR A 45 -13.67 7.70 15.66
C TYR A 45 -12.71 8.31 14.65
N GLU A 46 -12.87 9.61 14.34
CA GLU A 46 -11.93 10.32 13.45
C GLU A 46 -10.51 10.30 14.02
N GLN A 47 -10.33 10.53 15.32
CA GLN A 47 -9.01 10.48 15.97
C GLN A 47 -8.41 9.08 15.96
N MET A 48 -9.20 8.04 16.25
CA MET A 48 -8.74 6.65 16.19
C MET A 48 -8.31 6.28 14.76
N PHE A 49 -9.10 6.66 13.77
CA PHE A 49 -8.80 6.44 12.37
C PHE A 49 -7.52 7.15 11.93
N ILE A 50 -7.36 8.43 12.25
CA ILE A 50 -6.14 9.21 11.99
C ILE A 50 -4.94 8.53 12.66
N GLY A 51 -5.09 8.06 13.91
CA GLY A 51 -4.03 7.38 14.65
C GLY A 51 -3.57 6.10 13.97
N VAL A 52 -4.51 5.27 13.48
CA VAL A 52 -4.19 4.02 12.74
C VAL A 52 -3.44 4.34 11.45
N TYR A 53 -3.92 5.30 10.65
CA TYR A 53 -3.25 5.67 9.40
C TYR A 53 -1.90 6.33 9.64
N ALA A 54 -1.77 7.19 10.65
CA ALA A 54 -0.47 7.77 11.01
C ALA A 54 0.54 6.69 11.39
N THR A 55 0.12 5.69 12.17
CA THR A 55 0.96 4.54 12.52
C THR A 55 1.37 3.78 11.27
N LEU A 56 0.42 3.46 10.38
CA LEU A 56 0.70 2.78 9.12
C LEU A 56 1.67 3.61 8.25
N GLY A 57 1.51 4.93 8.23
CA GLY A 57 2.41 5.85 7.54
C GLY A 57 3.85 5.80 8.08
N ILE A 58 4.02 5.75 9.41
CA ILE A 58 5.34 5.57 10.03
C ILE A 58 5.97 4.25 9.57
N PHE A 59 5.21 3.16 9.57
CA PHE A 59 5.71 1.86 9.10
C PHE A 59 6.06 1.85 7.61
N LEU A 60 5.34 2.58 6.77
CA LEU A 60 5.70 2.76 5.36
C LEU A 60 7.02 3.53 5.20
N LEU A 61 7.25 4.57 6.00
CA LEU A 61 8.53 5.29 6.02
C LEU A 61 9.70 4.39 6.45
N LEU A 62 9.48 3.53 7.45
CA LEU A 62 10.47 2.53 7.86
C LEU A 62 10.71 1.50 6.76
N ALA A 63 9.66 1.02 6.11
CA ALA A 63 9.74 0.07 4.99
C ALA A 63 10.49 0.65 3.78
N ALA A 64 10.46 1.97 3.59
CA ALA A 64 11.19 2.63 2.52
C ALA A 64 12.72 2.45 2.62
N ARG A 65 13.25 2.11 3.81
CA ARG A 65 14.69 1.83 4.00
C ARG A 65 15.11 0.50 3.38
N ALA A 66 14.23 -0.50 3.45
CA ALA A 66 14.45 -1.85 2.91
C ALA A 66 13.13 -2.43 2.35
N PRO A 67 12.67 -1.98 1.16
CA PRO A 67 11.35 -2.35 0.63
C PRO A 67 11.20 -3.85 0.39
N ALA A 68 12.26 -4.51 -0.08
CA ALA A 68 12.25 -5.94 -0.38
C ALA A 68 11.95 -6.80 0.87
N THR A 69 12.50 -6.41 2.02
CA THR A 69 12.31 -7.10 3.31
C THR A 69 10.93 -6.85 3.91
N ASN A 70 10.31 -5.70 3.60
CA ASN A 70 9.03 -5.28 4.17
C ASN A 70 7.84 -5.47 3.21
N ARG A 71 7.98 -6.38 2.24
CA ARG A 71 6.98 -6.59 1.20
C ARG A 71 5.58 -6.90 1.72
N SER A 72 5.46 -7.73 2.75
CA SER A 72 4.16 -8.09 3.35
C SER A 72 3.45 -6.89 3.95
N LEU A 73 4.19 -6.01 4.64
CA LEU A 73 3.65 -4.77 5.20
C LEU A 73 3.15 -3.84 4.08
N ILE A 74 3.94 -3.68 3.01
CA ILE A 74 3.55 -2.80 1.89
C ILE A 74 2.32 -3.34 1.18
N LEU A 75 2.23 -4.66 0.96
CA LEU A 75 1.05 -5.29 0.38
C LEU A 75 -0.17 -5.18 1.29
N PHE A 76 0.01 -5.34 2.60
CA PHE A 76 -1.07 -5.13 3.57
C PHE A 76 -1.59 -3.70 3.50
N ALA A 77 -0.71 -2.69 3.52
CA ALA A 77 -1.09 -1.29 3.39
C ALA A 77 -1.83 -1.02 2.08
N GLY A 78 -1.35 -1.58 0.96
CA GLY A 78 -2.00 -1.44 -0.34
C GLY A 78 -3.40 -2.06 -0.38
N TRP A 79 -3.51 -3.33 0.00
CA TRP A 79 -4.80 -4.03 -0.02
C TRP A 79 -5.79 -3.48 0.99
N SER A 80 -5.36 -3.12 2.20
CA SER A 80 -6.24 -2.51 3.20
C SER A 80 -6.79 -1.17 2.73
N SER A 81 -5.97 -0.35 2.03
CA SER A 81 -6.44 0.91 1.43
C SER A 81 -7.45 0.69 0.31
N ILE A 82 -7.25 -0.32 -0.55
CA ILE A 82 -8.21 -0.67 -1.61
C ILE A 82 -9.54 -1.13 -1.01
N VAL A 83 -9.50 -2.05 -0.05
CA VAL A 83 -10.71 -2.58 0.60
C VAL A 83 -11.45 -1.46 1.34
N HIS A 84 -10.72 -0.61 2.07
CA HIS A 84 -11.30 0.52 2.77
C HIS A 84 -11.98 1.49 1.79
N GLY A 85 -11.28 1.93 0.75
CA GLY A 85 -11.84 2.81 -0.27
C GLY A 85 -13.04 2.20 -1.00
N ALA A 86 -13.04 0.88 -1.25
CA ALA A 86 -14.18 0.19 -1.85
C ALA A 86 -15.40 0.17 -0.93
N ILE A 87 -15.22 -0.07 0.38
CA ILE A 87 -16.31 -0.01 1.36
C ILE A 87 -16.89 1.40 1.42
N MET A 88 -16.03 2.42 1.50
CA MET A 88 -16.46 3.82 1.52
C MET A 88 -17.20 4.21 0.22
N ALA A 89 -16.73 3.75 -0.94
CA ALA A 89 -17.41 3.99 -2.21
C ALA A 89 -18.86 3.44 -2.19
N VAL A 90 -19.05 2.22 -1.69
CA VAL A 90 -20.39 1.62 -1.57
C VAL A 90 -21.28 2.41 -0.61
N GLN A 91 -20.73 2.88 0.50
CA GLN A 91 -21.46 3.71 1.48
C GLN A 91 -21.85 5.06 0.88
N ALA A 92 -20.91 5.77 0.24
CA ALA A 92 -21.14 7.07 -0.39
C ALA A 92 -22.13 7.00 -1.56
N VAL A 93 -22.23 5.89 -2.27
CA VAL A 93 -23.26 5.70 -3.31
C VAL A 93 -24.65 5.50 -2.69
N ARG A 94 -24.73 4.88 -1.50
CA ARG A 94 -26.00 4.60 -0.83
C ARG A 94 -26.56 5.80 -0.08
N ASP A 95 -25.71 6.71 0.35
CA ASP A 95 -26.08 7.90 1.09
C ASP A 95 -25.82 9.18 0.26
N PRO A 96 -26.88 9.85 -0.22
CA PRO A 96 -26.73 11.06 -1.02
C PRO A 96 -25.98 12.20 -0.31
N THR A 97 -25.96 12.22 1.03
CA THR A 97 -25.26 13.25 1.80
C THR A 97 -23.75 13.06 1.81
N GLU A 98 -23.28 11.85 1.49
CA GLU A 98 -21.86 11.44 1.54
C GLU A 98 -21.20 11.30 0.15
N GLN A 99 -21.91 11.68 -0.92
CA GLN A 99 -21.41 11.52 -2.30
C GLN A 99 -20.10 12.27 -2.58
N THR A 100 -19.79 13.32 -1.82
CA THR A 100 -18.54 14.08 -1.98
C THR A 100 -17.31 13.22 -1.69
N HIS A 101 -17.43 12.14 -0.91
CA HIS A 101 -16.36 11.16 -0.68
C HIS A 101 -15.92 10.47 -1.96
N LEU A 102 -16.82 10.31 -2.96
CA LEU A 102 -16.48 9.70 -4.26
C LEU A 102 -15.44 10.48 -5.06
N VAL A 103 -15.25 11.76 -4.75
CA VAL A 103 -14.21 12.61 -5.37
C VAL A 103 -13.11 13.01 -4.37
N GLY A 104 -13.26 12.67 -3.10
CA GLY A 104 -12.34 12.96 -2.01
C GLY A 104 -11.46 11.77 -1.62
N ASP A 105 -11.72 11.21 -0.45
CA ASP A 105 -10.91 10.15 0.16
C ASP A 105 -11.00 8.80 -0.55
N VAL A 106 -12.14 8.46 -1.17
CA VAL A 106 -12.31 7.21 -1.92
C VAL A 106 -11.25 7.07 -3.04
N PRO A 107 -11.15 7.99 -4.02
CA PRO A 107 -10.13 7.87 -5.05
C PRO A 107 -8.71 7.99 -4.49
N ALA A 108 -8.49 8.79 -3.45
CA ALA A 108 -7.18 8.90 -2.81
C ALA A 108 -6.70 7.55 -2.26
N LEU A 109 -7.56 6.84 -1.52
CA LEU A 109 -7.26 5.52 -0.97
C LEU A 109 -7.06 4.46 -2.05
N LEU A 110 -7.93 4.43 -3.07
CA LEU A 110 -7.83 3.48 -4.17
C LEU A 110 -6.53 3.67 -4.97
N ILE A 111 -6.18 4.93 -5.28
CA ILE A 111 -4.94 5.23 -6.02
C ILE A 111 -3.71 4.83 -5.20
N ILE A 112 -3.63 5.23 -3.93
CA ILE A 112 -2.51 4.87 -3.06
C ILE A 112 -2.42 3.35 -2.93
N GLY A 113 -3.55 2.67 -2.70
CA GLY A 113 -3.59 1.22 -2.55
C GLY A 113 -3.10 0.49 -3.81
N VAL A 114 -3.61 0.86 -4.99
CA VAL A 114 -3.19 0.27 -6.27
C VAL A 114 -1.72 0.52 -6.53
N VAL A 115 -1.22 1.75 -6.32
CA VAL A 115 0.19 2.09 -6.53
C VAL A 115 1.08 1.26 -5.60
N LEU A 116 0.75 1.14 -4.30
CA LEU A 116 1.50 0.32 -3.35
C LEU A 116 1.57 -1.16 -3.77
N VAL A 117 0.45 -1.73 -4.23
CA VAL A 117 0.42 -3.12 -4.71
C VAL A 117 1.27 -3.26 -5.97
N MET A 118 1.15 -2.35 -6.93
CA MET A 118 1.89 -2.42 -8.21
C MET A 118 3.40 -2.32 -8.02
N VAL A 119 3.87 -1.39 -7.19
CA VAL A 119 5.32 -1.21 -6.96
C VAL A 119 5.93 -2.37 -6.19
N THR A 120 5.11 -3.16 -5.49
CA THR A 120 5.55 -4.28 -4.65
C THR A 120 5.59 -5.60 -5.42
N GLN A 121 5.00 -5.68 -6.62
CA GLN A 121 5.04 -6.90 -7.42
C GLN A 121 6.49 -7.25 -7.78
N PRO A 122 6.95 -8.52 -7.60
CA PRO A 122 8.25 -8.95 -8.09
C PRO A 122 8.23 -8.78 -9.61
N GLY A 123 9.24 -8.12 -10.16
CA GLY A 123 9.54 -8.34 -11.56
C GLY A 123 9.63 -9.87 -11.75
N ARG A 124 9.02 -10.42 -12.80
CA ARG A 124 9.11 -11.83 -13.13
C ARG A 124 10.59 -12.22 -13.15
N GLN A 125 11.11 -12.68 -12.03
CA GLN A 125 12.34 -13.45 -12.05
C GLN A 125 11.94 -14.78 -12.67
N PHE A 126 12.32 -14.98 -13.92
CA PHE A 126 12.46 -16.32 -14.46
C PHE A 126 13.42 -17.02 -13.50
N VAL A 127 12.91 -17.90 -12.68
CA VAL A 127 13.71 -18.87 -11.95
C VAL A 127 14.29 -19.76 -13.05
N VAL A 128 15.49 -19.40 -13.52
CA VAL A 128 16.33 -20.35 -14.24
C VAL A 128 16.68 -21.39 -13.19
N THR A 129 15.92 -22.46 -13.19
CA THR A 129 16.25 -23.66 -12.42
C THR A 129 17.55 -24.16 -13.02
N SER A 130 18.67 -23.70 -12.50
CA SER A 130 19.94 -24.31 -12.73
C SER A 130 19.79 -25.74 -12.23
N ARG A 131 19.59 -26.69 -13.15
CA ARG A 131 19.71 -28.11 -12.83
C ARG A 131 21.12 -28.28 -12.29
N VAL A 132 21.25 -28.38 -10.98
CA VAL A 132 22.48 -28.84 -10.35
C VAL A 132 22.71 -30.20 -10.94
N PRO A 133 23.82 -30.44 -11.67
CA PRO A 133 24.14 -31.77 -12.15
C PRO A 133 24.23 -32.66 -10.91
N LEU A 134 23.46 -33.73 -10.90
CA LEU A 134 23.57 -34.73 -9.85
C LEU A 134 25.03 -35.22 -9.83
N PRO A 135 25.65 -35.32 -8.67
CA PRO A 135 27.01 -35.88 -8.59
C PRO A 135 27.02 -37.27 -9.23
N GLU A 136 27.87 -37.41 -10.23
CA GLU A 136 28.06 -38.68 -10.91
C GLU A 136 28.47 -39.73 -9.86
N ASN A 137 27.63 -40.72 -9.66
CA ASN A 137 27.92 -41.77 -8.69
C ASN A 137 29.07 -42.63 -9.20
N PRO A 138 30.30 -42.58 -8.64
CA PRO A 138 31.45 -43.32 -9.12
C PRO A 138 31.29 -44.82 -8.99
N ALA A 139 30.28 -45.32 -8.27
CA ALA A 139 30.03 -46.76 -8.09
C ALA A 139 29.41 -47.45 -9.33
N LEU A 140 29.02 -46.70 -10.38
CA LEU A 140 28.41 -47.24 -11.59
C LEU A 140 29.45 -47.49 -12.73
N ARG A 141 30.73 -47.28 -12.47
CA ARG A 141 31.82 -47.51 -13.46
C ARG A 141 32.57 -48.86 -13.30
N THR A 142 31.96 -49.84 -12.66
CA THR A 142 32.53 -51.20 -12.65
C THR A 142 31.56 -52.14 -13.34
N HIS A 143 31.77 -52.35 -14.63
CA HIS A 143 31.79 -53.62 -15.40
C HIS A 143 31.87 -53.36 -16.89
#